data_1dd6feb775f7aa876de0037e9245104b
#
_entry.id   1dd6feb775f7aa876de0037e9245104b
#
_cell.length_a   1.000
_cell.length_b   1.000
_cell.length_c   1.000
_cell.angle_alpha   90.00
_cell.angle_beta   90.00
_cell.angle_gamma   90.00
#
_symmetry.space_group_name_H-M   'P 1'
#
loop_
_entity.id
_entity.type
_entity.pdbx_description
1 polymer ?
#
loop_
_entity_poly.entity_id
_entity_poly.type
_entity_poly.pdbx_seq_one_letter_code
_entity_poly.pdbx_strand_id
1 'polypeptide(L)'
;MAAPNTRNWKAVEMPDFIGRNYKLTVTGEVEIIGTGTTAKLAKHHPQGFNPAILLLDLDIHSPGGIQGQIARFVKVSYQEQTSGHQYTQVDILFEGAISARIDVQHPKTAAAPAAKKKPPKKKAAKKAPAKKAAAKKKTAKRRAKK
;
A
#
# COMPACT_ATOMS: atom_id res chain seq x y z
N MET A 1 16.37 -14.18 -13.74
CA MET A 1 16.97 -13.55 -12.53
C MET A 1 15.93 -13.52 -11.40
N ALA A 2 16.38 -13.49 -10.14
CA ALA A 2 15.42 -13.27 -9.05
C ALA A 2 14.85 -11.85 -9.14
N ALA A 3 13.56 -11.69 -8.88
CA ALA A 3 12.94 -10.37 -8.86
C ALA A 3 13.62 -9.48 -7.80
N PRO A 4 13.92 -8.21 -8.14
CA PRO A 4 14.55 -7.29 -7.20
C PRO A 4 13.58 -6.98 -6.05
N ASN A 5 14.12 -6.75 -4.85
CA ASN A 5 13.31 -6.25 -3.77
C ASN A 5 12.83 -4.84 -4.09
N THR A 6 11.57 -4.59 -3.91
CA THR A 6 10.97 -3.29 -4.18
C THR A 6 10.13 -2.84 -2.99
N ARG A 7 10.05 -1.52 -2.79
CA ARG A 7 9.29 -0.94 -1.67
C ARG A 7 8.80 0.48 -1.97
N ASN A 8 7.96 0.99 -1.08
CA ASN A 8 7.48 2.39 -1.09
C ASN A 8 6.83 2.81 -2.41
N TRP A 9 6.15 1.88 -3.08
CA TRP A 9 5.44 2.18 -4.30
C TRP A 9 4.24 3.10 -4.04
N LYS A 10 4.10 4.12 -4.89
CA LYS A 10 2.97 5.04 -4.89
C LYS A 10 2.63 5.41 -6.31
N ALA A 11 1.35 5.41 -6.63
CA ALA A 11 0.81 5.93 -7.88
C ALA A 11 -0.22 7.01 -7.53
N VAL A 12 0.01 8.22 -7.97
CA VAL A 12 -0.85 9.38 -7.67
C VAL A 12 -1.17 10.09 -8.98
N GLU A 13 -2.45 10.30 -9.24
CA GLU A 13 -2.92 11.12 -10.35
C GLU A 13 -3.39 12.48 -9.81
N MET A 14 -2.73 13.54 -10.23
CA MET A 14 -3.07 14.91 -9.84
C MET A 14 -3.58 15.70 -11.03
N PRO A 15 -4.62 16.54 -10.87
CA PRO A 15 -5.02 17.48 -11.89
C PRO A 15 -3.91 18.51 -12.11
N ASP A 16 -3.69 18.88 -13.37
CA ASP A 16 -2.83 20.00 -13.72
C ASP A 16 -3.46 21.33 -13.27
N PHE A 17 -2.64 22.38 -13.17
CA PHE A 17 -3.01 23.69 -12.63
C PHE A 17 -4.28 24.31 -13.28
N ILE A 18 -4.63 23.88 -14.47
CA ILE A 18 -5.79 24.37 -15.24
C ILE A 18 -7.01 23.41 -15.13
N GLY A 19 -6.83 22.25 -14.48
CA GLY A 19 -7.90 21.25 -14.29
C GLY A 19 -8.38 20.55 -15.57
N ARG A 20 -7.67 20.70 -16.69
CA ARG A 20 -8.00 20.07 -17.97
C ARG A 20 -7.22 18.79 -18.23
N ASN A 21 -6.01 18.72 -17.73
CA ASN A 21 -5.14 17.57 -17.85
C ASN A 21 -4.81 17.02 -16.48
N TYR A 22 -4.57 15.72 -16.43
CA TYR A 22 -4.13 15.06 -15.23
C TYR A 22 -2.73 14.51 -15.46
N LYS A 23 -1.96 14.44 -14.41
CA LYS A 23 -0.62 13.88 -14.43
C LYS A 23 -0.55 12.70 -13.46
N LEU A 24 -0.36 11.52 -14.02
CA LEU A 24 -0.05 10.33 -13.24
C LEU A 24 1.44 10.34 -12.90
N THR A 25 1.76 10.18 -11.63
CA THR A 25 3.14 10.03 -11.15
C THR A 25 3.23 8.72 -10.37
N VAL A 26 4.07 7.83 -10.84
CA VAL A 26 4.39 6.57 -10.18
C VAL A 26 5.80 6.68 -9.61
N THR A 27 5.97 6.38 -8.34
CA THR A 27 7.28 6.41 -7.66
C THR A 27 7.45 5.16 -6.82
N GLY A 28 8.69 4.72 -6.68
CA GLY A 28 9.05 3.59 -5.85
C GLY A 28 10.53 3.52 -5.59
N GLU A 29 10.94 2.54 -4.80
CA GLU A 29 12.33 2.23 -4.52
C GLU A 29 12.62 0.79 -4.90
N VAL A 30 13.71 0.58 -5.61
CA VAL A 30 14.14 -0.72 -6.12
C VAL A 30 15.55 -1.00 -5.58
N GLU A 31 15.72 -2.19 -5.03
CA GLU A 31 17.04 -2.65 -4.63
C GLU A 31 17.86 -3.04 -5.85
N ILE A 32 19.01 -2.43 -6.00
CA ILE A 32 19.98 -2.73 -7.03
C ILE A 32 21.29 -3.16 -6.39
N ILE A 33 21.98 -4.09 -7.03
CA ILE A 33 23.28 -4.59 -6.61
C ILE A 33 24.34 -4.13 -7.62
N GLY A 34 25.39 -3.57 -7.12
CA GLY A 34 26.52 -3.11 -7.92
C GLY A 34 26.62 -1.59 -8.08
N THR A 35 27.87 -1.14 -8.17
CA THR A 35 28.20 0.26 -8.45
C THR A 35 27.93 0.57 -9.92
N GLY A 36 27.15 1.61 -10.20
CA GLY A 36 26.80 1.98 -11.58
C GLY A 36 25.52 1.33 -12.12
N THR A 37 24.94 0.36 -11.43
CA THR A 37 23.63 -0.18 -11.80
C THR A 37 22.56 0.92 -11.68
N THR A 38 21.70 1.02 -12.68
CA THR A 38 20.58 1.98 -12.75
C THR A 38 19.28 1.24 -12.93
N ALA A 39 18.20 1.81 -12.39
CA ALA A 39 16.84 1.31 -12.58
C ALA A 39 15.97 2.40 -13.20
N LYS A 40 15.11 2.05 -14.14
CA LYS A 40 14.16 2.95 -14.79
C LYS A 40 12.80 2.29 -14.95
N LEU A 41 11.74 3.10 -14.97
CA LEU A 41 10.40 2.66 -15.35
C LEU A 41 10.11 3.11 -16.76
N ALA A 42 9.61 2.21 -17.58
CA ALA A 42 9.14 2.47 -18.94
C ALA A 42 7.73 1.94 -19.13
N LYS A 43 6.98 2.51 -20.04
CA LYS A 43 5.63 2.02 -20.37
C LYS A 43 5.77 0.71 -21.15
N HIS A 44 5.12 -0.34 -20.66
CA HIS A 44 5.12 -1.64 -21.34
C HIS A 44 4.38 -1.56 -22.69
N HIS A 45 4.88 -2.23 -23.70
CA HIS A 45 4.26 -2.36 -25.00
C HIS A 45 4.26 -3.82 -25.47
N PRO A 46 3.08 -4.39 -25.82
CA PRO A 46 1.73 -3.79 -25.79
C PRO A 46 1.18 -3.69 -24.37
N GLN A 47 0.29 -2.72 -24.13
CA GLN A 47 -0.50 -2.67 -22.89
C GLN A 47 -1.47 -3.84 -22.87
N GLY A 48 -1.85 -4.27 -21.65
CA GLY A 48 -2.78 -5.37 -21.48
C GLY A 48 -4.19 -5.08 -22.02
N PHE A 49 -5.04 -6.08 -21.99
CA PHE A 49 -6.43 -5.98 -22.46
C PHE A 49 -7.29 -5.03 -21.62
N ASN A 50 -6.92 -4.77 -20.38
CA ASN A 50 -7.67 -3.87 -19.52
C ASN A 50 -7.06 -2.46 -19.55
N PRO A 51 -7.75 -1.47 -20.19
CA PRO A 51 -7.22 -0.12 -20.29
C PRO A 51 -7.15 0.64 -18.96
N ALA A 52 -7.81 0.14 -17.92
CA ALA A 52 -7.75 0.73 -16.58
C ALA A 52 -6.50 0.32 -15.78
N ILE A 53 -5.71 -0.61 -16.29
CA ILE A 53 -4.45 -1.06 -15.68
C ILE A 53 -3.29 -0.57 -16.54
N LEU A 54 -2.43 0.23 -15.93
CA LEU A 54 -1.18 0.66 -16.59
C LEU A 54 -0.08 -0.36 -16.30
N LEU A 55 0.52 -0.91 -17.36
CA LEU A 55 1.66 -1.80 -17.25
C LEU A 55 2.95 -1.00 -17.43
N LEU A 56 3.85 -1.08 -16.47
CA LEU A 56 5.19 -0.47 -16.51
C LEU A 56 6.26 -1.53 -16.39
N ASP A 57 7.25 -1.47 -17.25
CA ASP A 57 8.44 -2.29 -17.18
C ASP A 57 9.46 -1.67 -16.24
N LEU A 58 10.01 -2.48 -15.37
CA LEU A 58 11.17 -2.13 -14.55
C LEU A 58 12.44 -2.61 -15.22
N ASP A 59 13.14 -1.69 -15.86
CA ASP A 59 14.43 -1.95 -16.51
C ASP A 59 15.56 -1.72 -15.53
N ILE A 60 16.37 -2.74 -15.28
CA ILE A 60 17.58 -2.65 -14.48
C ILE A 60 18.77 -2.85 -15.41
N HIS A 61 19.56 -1.80 -15.58
CA HIS A 61 20.75 -1.82 -16.39
C HIS A 61 21.99 -1.85 -15.51
N SER A 62 22.75 -2.92 -15.63
CA SER A 62 24.04 -3.08 -14.94
C SER A 62 25.16 -2.92 -15.97
N PRO A 63 26.04 -1.94 -15.82
CA PRO A 63 27.17 -1.83 -16.70
C PRO A 63 28.09 -3.05 -16.52
N GLY A 64 28.63 -3.56 -17.63
CA GLY A 64 29.58 -4.68 -17.61
C GLY A 64 30.88 -4.33 -16.88
N GLY A 65 31.55 -5.35 -16.35
CA GLY A 65 32.84 -5.20 -15.68
C GLY A 65 32.82 -5.64 -14.20
N ILE A 66 33.98 -5.54 -13.56
CA ILE A 66 34.13 -5.84 -12.14
C ILE A 66 33.51 -4.70 -11.36
N GLN A 67 32.39 -4.99 -10.67
CA GLN A 67 31.66 -4.01 -9.85
C GLN A 67 31.68 -4.42 -8.38
N GLY A 68 31.79 -3.42 -7.52
CA GLY A 68 31.58 -3.65 -6.09
C GLY A 68 30.13 -4.11 -5.84
N GLN A 69 29.96 -5.22 -5.15
CA GLN A 69 28.66 -5.76 -4.80
C GLN A 69 28.08 -5.00 -3.59
N ILE A 70 27.55 -3.82 -3.84
CA ILE A 70 26.87 -3.02 -2.81
C ILE A 70 25.39 -3.01 -3.15
N ALA A 71 24.56 -3.55 -2.25
CA ALA A 71 23.12 -3.46 -2.35
C ALA A 71 22.65 -2.08 -1.87
N ARG A 72 21.85 -1.40 -2.68
CA ARG A 72 21.25 -0.09 -2.34
C ARG A 72 19.88 0.07 -2.95
N PHE A 73 19.02 0.84 -2.28
CA PHE A 73 17.73 1.23 -2.84
C PHE A 73 17.86 2.50 -3.67
N VAL A 74 17.36 2.45 -4.90
CA VAL A 74 17.35 3.59 -5.82
C VAL A 74 15.89 3.96 -6.09
N LYS A 75 15.62 5.26 -6.08
CA LYS A 75 14.31 5.78 -6.43
C LYS A 75 14.10 5.71 -7.93
N VAL A 76 12.97 5.18 -8.34
CA VAL A 76 12.49 5.19 -9.71
C VAL A 76 11.22 5.99 -9.80
N SER A 77 11.00 6.65 -10.92
CA SER A 77 9.79 7.42 -11.18
C SER A 77 9.37 7.33 -12.63
N TYR A 78 8.05 7.34 -12.83
CA TYR A 78 7.42 7.41 -14.13
C TYR A 78 6.35 8.50 -14.10
N GLN A 79 6.20 9.24 -15.18
CA GLN A 79 5.21 10.31 -15.31
C GLN A 79 4.55 10.24 -16.67
N GLU A 80 3.21 10.34 -16.68
CA GLU A 80 2.41 10.39 -17.90
C GLU A 80 1.27 11.39 -17.74
N GLN A 81 0.94 12.10 -18.83
CA GLN A 81 -0.26 12.91 -18.87
C GLN A 81 -1.45 12.02 -19.19
N THR A 82 -2.52 12.16 -18.43
CA THR A 82 -3.75 11.38 -18.57
C THR A 82 -4.95 12.30 -18.74
N SER A 83 -6.05 11.76 -19.24
CA SER A 83 -7.32 12.50 -19.37
C SER A 83 -8.13 12.53 -18.07
N GLY A 84 -7.57 12.03 -16.97
CA GLY A 84 -8.22 11.93 -15.65
C GLY A 84 -8.96 10.63 -15.44
N HIS A 85 -8.69 10.02 -14.30
CA HIS A 85 -9.29 8.74 -13.89
C HIS A 85 -9.15 7.61 -14.93
N GLN A 86 -8.13 7.70 -15.78
CA GLN A 86 -7.90 6.71 -16.82
C GLN A 86 -7.43 5.38 -16.23
N TYR A 87 -6.56 5.45 -15.23
CA TYR A 87 -5.99 4.27 -14.59
C TYR A 87 -6.49 4.15 -13.16
N THR A 88 -6.89 2.94 -12.80
CA THR A 88 -7.24 2.57 -11.42
C THR A 88 -6.11 1.83 -10.71
N GLN A 89 -5.25 1.19 -11.51
CA GLN A 89 -4.17 0.34 -11.03
C GLN A 89 -2.94 0.46 -11.92
N VAL A 90 -1.78 0.29 -11.31
CA VAL A 90 -0.49 0.20 -12.00
C VAL A 90 0.17 -1.12 -11.61
N ASP A 91 0.52 -1.92 -12.58
CA ASP A 91 1.28 -3.15 -12.41
C ASP A 91 2.72 -2.92 -12.89
N ILE A 92 3.68 -3.20 -12.02
CA ILE A 92 5.11 -3.11 -12.34
C ILE A 92 5.59 -4.50 -12.75
N LEU A 93 6.10 -4.59 -13.97
CA LEU A 93 6.64 -5.82 -14.54
C LEU A 93 8.16 -5.83 -14.42
N PHE A 94 8.70 -6.97 -14.04
CA PHE A 94 10.13 -7.25 -14.14
C PHE A 94 10.31 -8.56 -14.92
N GLU A 95 11.06 -8.53 -16.01
CA GLU A 95 11.24 -9.69 -16.92
C GLU A 95 9.90 -10.35 -17.33
N GLY A 96 8.86 -9.55 -17.54
CA GLY A 96 7.52 -10.02 -17.92
C GLY A 96 6.65 -10.57 -16.76
N ALA A 97 7.17 -10.61 -15.54
CA ALA A 97 6.42 -11.02 -14.36
C ALA A 97 6.00 -9.80 -13.51
N ILE A 98 4.81 -9.86 -12.90
CA ILE A 98 4.35 -8.79 -12.03
C ILE A 98 5.19 -8.79 -10.74
N SER A 99 5.96 -7.74 -10.54
CA SER A 99 6.78 -7.51 -9.35
C SER A 99 6.01 -6.74 -8.26
N ALA A 100 5.19 -5.78 -8.65
CA ALA A 100 4.38 -5.01 -7.72
C ALA A 100 3.06 -4.57 -8.36
N ARG A 101 2.04 -4.42 -7.54
CA ARG A 101 0.71 -3.94 -7.93
C ARG A 101 0.30 -2.79 -7.02
N ILE A 102 -0.15 -1.69 -7.60
CA ILE A 102 -0.37 -0.43 -6.90
C ILE A 102 -1.68 0.17 -7.34
N ASP A 103 -2.53 0.54 -6.39
CA ASP A 103 -3.75 1.29 -6.69
C ASP A 103 -3.42 2.77 -6.92
N VAL A 104 -4.03 3.36 -7.95
CA VAL A 104 -3.86 4.77 -8.27
C VAL A 104 -4.69 5.61 -7.30
N GLN A 105 -3.99 6.49 -6.59
CA GLN A 105 -4.63 7.44 -5.71
C GLN A 105 -5.05 8.68 -6.50
N HIS A 106 -6.32 9.01 -6.42
CA HIS A 106 -6.90 10.23 -6.95
C HIS A 106 -7.16 11.18 -5.79
N PRO A 107 -6.21 12.05 -5.40
CA PRO A 107 -6.46 13.02 -4.36
C PRO A 107 -7.59 13.92 -4.85
N LYS A 108 -8.72 13.89 -4.18
CA LYS A 108 -9.78 14.85 -4.41
C LYS A 108 -9.16 16.23 -4.25
N THR A 109 -9.24 17.04 -5.31
CA THR A 109 -8.87 18.46 -5.25
C THR A 109 -9.44 19.02 -3.96
N ALA A 110 -8.59 19.63 -3.14
CA ALA A 110 -8.89 19.99 -1.76
C ALA A 110 -10.01 21.01 -1.69
N ALA A 111 -11.22 20.53 -1.65
CA ALA A 111 -12.40 21.24 -1.21
C ALA A 111 -13.11 20.32 -0.21
N ALA A 112 -12.48 20.10 0.90
CA ALA A 112 -12.95 19.81 2.25
C ALA A 112 -11.84 19.11 3.02
N PRO A 113 -11.52 19.54 4.25
CA PRO A 113 -10.63 18.75 5.09
C PRO A 113 -11.25 17.36 5.22
N ALA A 114 -10.49 16.36 4.86
CA ALA A 114 -10.90 14.99 5.09
C ALA A 114 -11.30 14.88 6.55
N ALA A 115 -12.59 14.70 6.80
CA ALA A 115 -13.06 14.37 8.13
C ALA A 115 -12.27 13.14 8.54
N LYS A 116 -11.37 13.31 9.50
CA LYS A 116 -10.68 12.21 10.14
C LYS A 116 -11.79 11.27 10.57
N LYS A 117 -11.96 10.15 9.89
CA LYS A 117 -12.78 9.07 10.40
C LYS A 117 -12.14 8.71 11.73
N LYS A 118 -12.73 9.22 12.80
CA LYS A 118 -12.44 8.74 14.13
C LYS A 118 -12.59 7.23 14.05
N PRO A 119 -11.59 6.45 14.49
CA PRO A 119 -11.79 5.02 14.59
C PRO A 119 -13.07 4.84 15.42
N PRO A 120 -13.94 3.90 15.06
CA PRO A 120 -15.14 3.66 15.84
C PRO A 120 -14.65 3.40 17.26
N LYS A 121 -15.02 4.27 18.20
CA LYS A 121 -14.84 4.00 19.60
C LYS A 121 -15.49 2.64 19.80
N LYS A 122 -14.70 1.60 19.99
CA LYS A 122 -15.19 0.36 20.57
C LYS A 122 -15.90 0.78 21.83
N LYS A 123 -17.22 0.77 21.79
CA LYS A 123 -18.02 0.81 23.01
C LYS A 123 -17.48 -0.35 23.82
N ALA A 124 -16.70 -0.03 24.84
CA ALA A 124 -16.35 -1.00 25.85
C ALA A 124 -17.69 -1.57 26.32
N ALA A 125 -17.90 -2.84 26.06
CA ALA A 125 -19.05 -3.53 26.58
C ALA A 125 -18.96 -3.35 28.10
N LYS A 126 -19.86 -2.57 28.66
CA LYS A 126 -20.01 -2.43 30.09
C LYS A 126 -20.27 -3.84 30.59
N LYS A 127 -19.26 -4.47 31.15
CA LYS A 127 -19.44 -5.68 31.92
C LYS A 127 -20.43 -5.37 33.01
N ALA A 128 -21.62 -5.92 32.89
CA ALA A 128 -22.59 -5.90 33.99
C ALA A 128 -21.91 -6.53 35.20
N PRO A 129 -21.94 -5.91 36.40
CA PRO A 129 -21.41 -6.51 37.59
C PRO A 129 -22.19 -7.78 37.86
N ALA A 130 -21.50 -8.90 37.92
CA ALA A 130 -22.10 -10.13 38.37
C ALA A 130 -22.67 -9.90 39.78
N LYS A 131 -23.97 -9.96 39.91
CA LYS A 131 -24.62 -9.97 41.23
C LYS A 131 -24.10 -11.19 41.96
N LYS A 132 -23.33 -10.96 42.99
CA LYS A 132 -23.04 -11.96 44.03
C LYS A 132 -24.33 -12.34 44.68
N ALA A 133 -24.86 -13.50 44.37
CA ALA A 133 -25.89 -14.12 45.15
C ALA A 133 -25.26 -14.47 46.51
N ALA A 134 -25.69 -13.76 47.52
CA ALA A 134 -25.32 -14.10 48.90
C ALA A 134 -26.04 -15.39 49.26
N ALA A 135 -25.30 -16.47 49.36
CA ALA A 135 -25.79 -17.71 49.92
C ALA A 135 -26.09 -17.49 51.41
N LYS A 136 -27.32 -17.40 51.78
CA LYS A 136 -27.75 -17.42 53.14
C LYS A 136 -27.50 -18.83 53.70
N LYS A 137 -26.48 -18.96 54.47
CA LYS A 137 -26.23 -20.13 55.28
C LYS A 137 -27.29 -20.20 56.40
N LYS A 138 -28.31 -20.99 56.24
CA LYS A 138 -29.17 -21.39 57.33
C LYS A 138 -28.47 -22.39 58.20
N THR A 139 -28.01 -21.97 59.34
CA THR A 139 -27.60 -22.83 60.45
C THR A 139 -28.84 -23.54 61.02
N ALA A 140 -28.96 -24.79 60.65
CA ALA A 140 -29.91 -25.65 61.34
C ALA A 140 -29.31 -26.07 62.70
N LYS A 141 -29.85 -25.50 63.72
CA LYS A 141 -29.58 -25.87 65.12
C LYS A 141 -30.28 -27.18 65.39
N ARG A 142 -29.56 -28.25 65.39
CA ARG A 142 -30.07 -29.54 65.79
C ARG A 142 -29.74 -29.77 67.27
N ARG A 143 -30.77 -29.64 68.03
CA ARG A 143 -30.81 -29.94 69.45
C ARG A 143 -30.80 -31.46 69.62
N ALA A 144 -29.75 -32.01 70.19
CA ALA A 144 -29.77 -33.38 70.66
C ALA A 144 -30.26 -33.38 72.11
N LYS A 145 -31.23 -34.18 72.34
CA LYS A 145 -31.71 -34.48 73.68
C LYS A 145 -31.55 -36.00 73.93
N LYS A 146 -30.89 -36.28 75.02
CA LYS A 146 -30.70 -37.54 75.76
C LYS A 146 -29.66 -38.45 75.22
#